data_46b6efc907c5adad2453429cc9ad0b3b
#
_entry.id   46b6efc907c5adad2453429cc9ad0b3b
#
_cell.length_a   1.000
_cell.length_b   1.000
_cell.length_c   1.000
_cell.angle_alpha   90.00
_cell.angle_beta   90.00
_cell.angle_gamma   90.00
#
_symmetry.space_group_name_H-M   'P 1'
#
loop_
_entity.id
_entity.type
_entity.pdbx_description
1 polymer ?
#
loop_
_entity_poly.entity_id
_entity_poly.type
_entity_poly.pdbx_seq_one_letter_code
_entity_poly.pdbx_strand_id
1 'polypeptide(L)'
;MIFEYCQKAIEKAEYKKLEDGTWFADIPGFKGVWANGERVEECRKELITVLEEWIILKLRDKDPIPEVDGLRIEIKELAVA
;
A
#
# COMPACT_ATOMS: atom_id res chain seq x y z
N MET A 1 3.47 8.35 -11.43
CA MET A 1 2.48 7.37 -11.52
C MET A 1 2.45 6.48 -10.34
N ILE A 2 3.50 5.72 -10.03
CA ILE A 2 3.49 4.87 -8.84
C ILE A 2 3.35 5.69 -7.58
N PHE A 3 4.02 6.83 -7.52
CA PHE A 3 3.94 7.70 -6.36
C PHE A 3 2.52 8.20 -6.13
N GLU A 4 1.87 8.65 -7.19
CA GLU A 4 0.51 9.15 -7.11
C GLU A 4 -0.46 8.03 -6.71
N TYR A 5 -0.25 6.85 -7.26
CA TYR A 5 -1.05 5.69 -6.92
C TYR A 5 -0.93 5.38 -5.42
N CYS A 6 0.31 5.37 -4.91
CA CYS A 6 0.55 5.08 -3.50
C CYS A 6 -0.07 6.12 -2.60
N GLN A 7 -0.04 7.39 -3.00
CA GLN A 7 -0.67 8.43 -2.21
C GLN A 7 -2.17 8.22 -2.11
N LYS A 8 -2.80 7.87 -3.23
CA LYS A 8 -4.24 7.64 -3.24
C LYS A 8 -4.60 6.39 -2.45
N ALA A 9 -3.80 5.35 -2.55
CA ALA A 9 -4.05 4.13 -1.78
C ALA A 9 -3.94 4.39 -0.28
N ILE A 10 -2.93 5.17 0.12
CA ILE A 10 -2.75 5.49 1.53
C ILE A 10 -3.89 6.34 2.08
N GLU A 11 -4.50 7.16 1.25
CA GLU A 11 -5.66 7.94 1.67
C GLU A 11 -6.83 7.05 2.06
N LYS A 12 -6.87 5.83 1.56
CA LYS A 12 -7.95 4.91 1.88
C LYS A 12 -7.64 4.02 3.06
N ALA A 13 -6.50 4.21 3.69
CA ALA A 13 -6.10 3.41 4.83
C ALA A 13 -7.04 3.63 5.99
N GLU A 14 -7.29 2.58 6.73
CA GLU A 14 -8.12 2.64 7.92
C GLU A 14 -7.24 2.39 9.12
N TYR A 15 -7.41 3.19 10.14
CA TYR A 15 -6.59 3.15 11.34
C TYR A 15 -7.44 2.74 12.53
N LYS A 16 -6.88 1.86 13.36
CA LYS A 16 -7.61 1.36 14.52
C LYS A 16 -6.67 1.36 15.71
N LYS A 17 -7.14 1.89 16.82
CA LYS A 17 -6.36 1.87 18.04
C LYS A 17 -6.60 0.54 18.74
N LEU A 18 -5.53 -0.14 19.09
CA LEU A 18 -5.60 -1.44 19.73
C LEU A 18 -5.64 -1.29 21.25
N GLU A 19 -5.97 -2.36 21.92
CA GLU A 19 -6.13 -2.33 23.38
C GLU A 19 -4.84 -1.97 24.10
N ASP A 20 -3.70 -2.30 23.52
CA ASP A 20 -2.42 -1.99 24.14
C ASP A 20 -1.96 -0.56 23.86
N GLY A 21 -2.80 0.24 23.21
CA GLY A 21 -2.47 1.64 22.94
C GLY A 21 -1.74 1.87 21.65
N THR A 22 -1.39 0.82 20.91
CA THR A 22 -0.76 0.99 19.61
C THR A 22 -1.82 1.14 18.53
N TRP A 23 -1.39 1.48 17.33
CA TRP A 23 -2.27 1.69 16.20
C TRP A 23 -2.02 0.62 15.15
N PHE A 24 -3.08 0.20 14.52
CA PHE A 24 -3.03 -0.73 13.41
C PHE A 24 -3.64 -0.04 12.19
N ALA A 25 -3.06 -0.24 11.04
CA ALA A 25 -3.60 0.33 9.81
C ALA A 25 -3.55 -0.70 8.70
N ASP A 26 -4.55 -0.66 7.85
CA ASP A 26 -4.53 -1.48 6.64
C ASP A 26 -5.24 -0.70 5.55
N ILE A 27 -5.17 -1.22 4.33
CA ILE A 27 -5.83 -0.60 3.20
C ILE A 27 -6.84 -1.61 2.67
N PRO A 28 -8.13 -1.30 2.69
CA PRO A 28 -9.14 -2.23 2.19
C PRO A 28 -8.83 -2.61 0.74
N GLY A 29 -8.94 -3.87 0.44
CA GLY A 29 -8.67 -4.38 -0.90
C GLY A 29 -7.23 -4.76 -1.16
N PHE A 30 -6.33 -4.43 -0.23
CA PHE A 30 -4.92 -4.76 -0.39
C PHE A 30 -4.56 -5.82 0.65
N LYS A 31 -4.73 -7.07 0.28
CA LYS A 31 -4.49 -8.15 1.18
C LYS A 31 -3.03 -8.23 1.55
N GLY A 32 -2.73 -8.24 2.82
CA GLY A 32 -1.37 -8.32 3.29
C GLY A 32 -0.68 -6.97 3.46
N VAL A 33 -1.33 -5.87 3.14
CA VAL A 33 -0.76 -4.55 3.34
C VAL A 33 -1.32 -4.01 4.65
N TRP A 34 -0.53 -4.10 5.70
CA TRP A 34 -0.92 -3.60 7.01
C TRP A 34 0.33 -3.18 7.77
N ALA A 35 0.13 -2.38 8.80
CA ALA A 35 1.23 -1.91 9.63
C ALA A 35 0.71 -1.60 11.01
N ASN A 36 1.62 -1.49 11.98
CA ASN A 36 1.23 -0.97 13.27
C ASN A 36 2.37 -0.11 13.82
N GLY A 37 2.05 0.71 14.80
CA GLY A 37 3.03 1.61 15.40
C GLY A 37 2.45 2.22 16.65
N GLU A 38 3.29 2.90 17.41
CA GLU A 38 2.85 3.53 18.63
C GLU A 38 2.09 4.82 18.39
N ARG A 39 2.28 5.42 17.24
CA ARG A 39 1.59 6.64 16.84
C ARG A 39 1.03 6.46 15.44
N VAL A 40 0.01 7.24 15.13
CA VAL A 40 -0.60 7.18 13.80
C VAL A 40 0.44 7.49 12.72
N GLU A 41 1.29 8.48 12.96
CA GLU A 41 2.30 8.88 11.99
C GLU A 41 3.30 7.76 11.71
N GLU A 42 3.69 7.03 12.75
CA GLU A 42 4.60 5.91 12.58
C GLU A 42 3.93 4.79 11.80
N CYS A 43 2.67 4.54 12.13
CA CYS A 43 1.89 3.52 11.46
C CYS A 43 1.75 3.84 9.97
N ARG A 44 1.48 5.10 9.65
CA ARG A 44 1.34 5.54 8.27
C ARG A 44 2.64 5.38 7.51
N LYS A 45 3.74 5.75 8.13
CA LYS A 45 5.04 5.64 7.51
C LYS A 45 5.38 4.21 7.19
N GLU A 46 5.14 3.34 8.14
CA GLU A 46 5.38 1.92 7.95
C GLU A 46 4.47 1.36 6.85
N LEU A 47 3.21 1.81 6.83
CA LEU A 47 2.25 1.35 5.85
C LEU A 47 2.68 1.71 4.44
N ILE A 48 3.23 2.91 4.26
CA ILE A 48 3.73 3.34 2.96
C ILE A 48 4.85 2.42 2.49
N THR A 49 5.78 2.10 3.39
CA THR A 49 6.89 1.21 3.05
C THR A 49 6.38 -0.18 2.67
N VAL A 50 5.44 -0.70 3.46
CA VAL A 50 4.87 -2.02 3.19
C VAL A 50 4.15 -2.02 1.85
N LEU A 51 3.40 -0.95 1.55
CA LEU A 51 2.68 -0.85 0.30
C LEU A 51 3.64 -0.84 -0.89
N GLU A 52 4.72 -0.07 -0.78
CA GLU A 52 5.69 0.00 -1.87
C GLU A 52 6.33 -1.35 -2.13
N GLU A 53 6.68 -2.07 -1.07
CA GLU A 53 7.27 -3.39 -1.22
C GLU A 53 6.27 -4.37 -1.81
N TRP A 54 5.02 -4.27 -1.39
CA TRP A 54 3.96 -5.13 -1.89
C TRP A 54 3.76 -4.93 -3.40
N ILE A 55 3.78 -3.65 -3.84
CA ILE A 55 3.64 -3.35 -5.26
C ILE A 55 4.80 -3.92 -6.06
N ILE A 56 6.01 -3.79 -5.55
CA ILE A 56 7.19 -4.33 -6.21
C ILE A 56 7.07 -5.85 -6.37
N LEU A 57 6.61 -6.53 -5.33
CA LEU A 57 6.44 -7.97 -5.41
C LEU A 57 5.36 -8.35 -6.42
N LYS A 58 4.27 -7.60 -6.46
CA LYS A 58 3.21 -7.88 -7.42
C LYS A 58 3.69 -7.68 -8.85
N LEU A 59 4.46 -6.62 -9.08
CA LEU A 59 5.00 -6.38 -10.41
C LEU A 59 5.98 -7.48 -10.81
N ARG A 60 6.81 -7.91 -9.88
CA ARG A 60 7.77 -8.97 -10.17
C ARG A 60 7.06 -10.28 -10.52
N ASP A 61 6.00 -10.59 -9.80
CA ASP A 61 5.28 -11.84 -10.00
C ASP A 61 4.18 -11.70 -11.05
N LYS A 62 4.04 -10.53 -11.64
CA LYS A 62 3.00 -10.24 -12.65
C LYS A 62 1.60 -10.50 -12.13
N ASP A 63 1.40 -10.25 -10.85
CA ASP A 63 0.10 -10.39 -10.23
C ASP A 63 -0.70 -9.11 -10.41
N PRO A 64 -2.02 -9.20 -10.43
CA PRO A 64 -2.84 -8.01 -10.60
C PRO A 64 -2.72 -7.08 -9.39
N ILE A 65 -2.73 -5.80 -9.66
CA ILE A 65 -2.69 -4.76 -8.63
C ILE A 65 -4.02 -4.02 -8.67
N PRO A 66 -4.68 -3.82 -7.53
CA PRO A 66 -5.99 -3.17 -7.54
C PRO A 66 -5.94 -1.75 -8.10
N GLU A 67 -7.00 -1.34 -8.77
CA GLU A 67 -7.14 0.01 -9.24
C GLU A 67 -7.59 0.89 -8.07
N VAL A 68 -7.05 2.09 -7.97
CA VAL A 68 -7.39 3.02 -6.91
C VAL A 68 -7.77 4.36 -7.54
N ASP A 69 -9.00 4.78 -7.34
CA ASP A 69 -9.50 6.07 -7.85
C ASP A 69 -9.18 6.26 -9.34
N GLY A 70 -9.34 5.21 -10.11
CA GLY A 70 -9.07 5.26 -11.54
C GLY A 70 -7.60 5.16 -11.90
N LEU A 71 -6.73 5.07 -10.91
CA LEU A 71 -5.30 4.93 -11.17
C LEU A 71 -4.92 3.46 -11.23
N ARG A 72 -4.12 3.12 -12.22
CA ARG A 72 -3.69 1.75 -12.41
C ARG A 72 -2.18 1.71 -12.58
N ILE A 73 -1.58 0.66 -12.07
CA ILE A 73 -0.18 0.38 -12.32
C ILE A 73 -0.19 -0.80 -13.27
N GLU A 74 0.28 -0.58 -14.47
CA GLU A 74 0.32 -1.65 -15.46
C GLU A 74 1.75 -2.02 -15.77
N ILE A 75 1.97 -3.31 -15.90
CA ILE A 75 3.25 -3.78 -16.32
C ILE A 75 3.27 -3.68 -17.80
N LYS A 76 3.95 -2.69 -18.33
CA LYS A 76 4.17 -2.63 -19.70
C LYS A 76 5.40 -3.38 -19.96
N GLU A 77 5.32 -4.31 -20.83
CA GLU A 77 6.43 -4.98 -21.23
C GLU A 77 7.31 -4.08 -21.88
N LEU A 78 8.20 -3.65 -21.32
CA LEU A 78 9.11 -2.85 -21.83
C LEU A 78 10.00 -3.64 -22.54
N ALA A 79 9.70 -3.79 -23.56
CA ALA A 79 10.46 -4.51 -24.32
C ALA A 79 11.74 -4.00 -24.40
N VAL A 80 12.24 -3.49 -23.90
CA VAL A 80 13.28 -3.08 -23.93
C VAL A 80 14.09 -3.46 -23.78
N ALA A 81 14.37 -3.46 -23.95
CA ALA A 81 15.02 -3.53 -23.96
C ALA A 81 15.66 -3.26 -23.77
#